data_74e338a6f1950b6bd9e551d08939660f
#
_entry.id   74e338a6f1950b6bd9e551d08939660f
#
_cell.length_a   1.000
_cell.length_b   1.000
_cell.length_c   1.000
_cell.angle_alpha   90.00
_cell.angle_beta   90.00
_cell.angle_gamma   90.00
#
_symmetry.space_group_name_H-M   'P 1'
#
loop_
_entity.id
_entity.type
_entity.pdbx_description
1 polymer ?
#
loop_
_entity_poly.entity_id
_entity_poly.type
_entity_poly.pdbx_seq_one_letter_code
_entity_poly.pdbx_strand_id
1 'polypeptide(L)'
;MNLKRVLGTLKSKDYKVFKNPYELNIVGIRNSSTVPNSFDDTISVFYKDDKDKWVFNSYPATTDTGTYWLKNPMGATGSALLKEGQYINSHKIGLHRGKYTALVQQNPVTVFRDYNRDSILDFNNGKEETGQFGINIHHASNNGTTKEVDKYSAGCQVFSNIKDFDSFMEMAEKHKEKNSNNFTYTLIDERSLKRTYLRRSLYFALFSAIIVGGIIFYIKKIKK
;
A
#
# COMPACT_ATOMS: atom_id res chain seq x y z
N MET A 1 7.91 -7.57 -5.97
CA MET A 1 8.11 -6.11 -5.69
C MET A 1 9.55 -5.85 -5.27
N ASN A 2 10.11 -4.62 -5.39
CA ASN A 2 11.41 -4.28 -4.82
C ASN A 2 11.41 -2.87 -4.22
N LEU A 3 12.27 -2.65 -3.23
CA LEU A 3 12.36 -1.41 -2.46
C LEU A 3 12.62 -0.17 -3.33
N LYS A 4 13.54 -0.26 -4.31
CA LYS A 4 13.90 0.88 -5.18
C LYS A 4 12.69 1.43 -5.94
N ARG A 5 11.80 0.54 -6.39
CA ARG A 5 10.58 0.90 -7.10
C ARG A 5 9.57 1.58 -6.17
N VAL A 6 9.36 1.02 -4.97
CA VAL A 6 8.48 1.60 -3.95
C VAL A 6 8.97 2.99 -3.54
N LEU A 7 10.23 3.12 -3.11
CA LEU A 7 10.83 4.41 -2.74
C LEU A 7 10.73 5.45 -3.87
N GLY A 8 10.95 5.01 -5.11
CA GLY A 8 10.80 5.88 -6.27
C GLY A 8 9.41 6.44 -6.44
N THR A 9 8.37 5.64 -6.17
CA THR A 9 6.97 6.07 -6.26
C THR A 9 6.59 6.96 -5.09
N LEU A 10 6.97 6.61 -3.87
CA LEU A 10 6.74 7.47 -2.70
C LEU A 10 7.34 8.86 -2.93
N LYS A 11 8.59 8.93 -3.41
CA LYS A 11 9.24 10.21 -3.74
C LYS A 11 8.49 10.99 -4.83
N SER A 12 7.98 10.32 -5.86
CA SER A 12 7.27 10.99 -6.96
C SER A 12 5.90 11.55 -6.57
N LYS A 13 5.34 11.05 -5.46
CA LYS A 13 4.07 11.50 -4.88
C LYS A 13 4.28 12.44 -3.67
N ASP A 14 5.52 12.79 -3.39
CA ASP A 14 5.91 13.60 -2.22
C ASP A 14 5.46 13.00 -0.88
N TYR A 15 5.43 11.66 -0.82
CA TYR A 15 5.10 10.93 0.40
C TYR A 15 6.33 10.80 1.30
N LYS A 16 6.11 10.98 2.59
CA LYS A 16 7.13 10.84 3.63
C LYS A 16 7.65 9.40 3.67
N VAL A 17 8.98 9.27 3.75
CA VAL A 17 9.68 8.01 4.01
C VAL A 17 10.36 8.11 5.36
N PHE A 18 9.98 7.25 6.28
CA PHE A 18 10.53 7.17 7.63
C PHE A 18 11.89 6.46 7.59
N LYS A 19 12.87 6.97 8.35
CA LYS A 19 14.27 6.54 8.28
C LYS A 19 14.90 6.27 9.65
N ASN A 20 14.17 6.49 10.74
CA ASN A 20 14.68 6.11 12.07
C ASN A 20 14.79 4.58 12.15
N PRO A 21 15.71 4.04 12.94
CA PRO A 21 15.82 2.59 13.12
C PRO A 21 14.48 1.99 13.56
N TYR A 22 14.08 0.91 12.89
CA TYR A 22 12.82 0.18 13.10
C TYR A 22 11.54 1.02 12.91
N GLU A 23 11.62 2.25 12.39
CA GLU A 23 10.43 3.03 12.04
C GLU A 23 9.86 2.51 10.72
N LEU A 24 8.71 1.83 10.81
CA LEU A 24 8.11 1.13 9.67
C LEU A 24 7.50 2.08 8.64
N ASN A 25 7.78 1.80 7.38
CA ASN A 25 7.02 2.25 6.24
C ASN A 25 6.13 1.10 5.78
N ILE A 26 4.82 1.22 5.92
CA ILE A 26 3.83 0.20 5.54
C ILE A 26 3.13 0.68 4.29
N VAL A 27 3.28 -0.06 3.18
CA VAL A 27 2.79 0.33 1.87
C VAL A 27 1.95 -0.78 1.26
N GLY A 28 0.64 -0.56 1.19
CA GLY A 28 -0.25 -1.36 0.36
C GLY A 28 -0.08 -0.98 -1.11
N ILE A 29 -0.06 -1.97 -1.97
CA ILE A 29 0.03 -1.79 -3.42
C ILE A 29 -1.15 -2.54 -4.02
N ARG A 30 -2.15 -1.76 -4.42
CA ARG A 30 -3.38 -2.25 -5.05
C ARG A 30 -3.13 -2.64 -6.49
N ASN A 31 -3.57 -3.82 -6.86
CA ASN A 31 -3.62 -4.27 -8.25
C ASN A 31 -4.56 -3.37 -9.08
N SER A 32 -4.36 -3.32 -10.36
CA SER A 32 -5.22 -2.56 -11.27
C SER A 32 -6.51 -3.29 -11.67
N SER A 33 -6.73 -4.51 -11.21
CA SER A 33 -7.96 -5.27 -11.41
C SER A 33 -9.15 -4.63 -10.68
N THR A 34 -10.31 -4.70 -11.29
CA THR A 34 -11.60 -4.36 -10.64
C THR A 34 -12.38 -5.61 -10.23
N VAL A 35 -11.79 -6.79 -10.42
CA VAL A 35 -12.37 -8.08 -10.03
C VAL A 35 -12.03 -8.32 -8.56
N PRO A 36 -13.04 -8.40 -7.67
CA PRO A 36 -12.81 -8.59 -6.23
C PRO A 36 -12.43 -10.04 -5.90
N ASN A 37 -12.21 -10.28 -4.64
CA ASN A 37 -12.11 -11.60 -4.01
C ASN A 37 -10.75 -12.30 -4.14
N SER A 38 -9.73 -11.65 -4.67
CA SER A 38 -8.37 -12.20 -4.78
C SER A 38 -7.42 -11.54 -3.80
N PHE A 39 -6.40 -12.29 -3.34
CA PHE A 39 -5.24 -11.74 -2.63
C PHE A 39 -4.13 -11.43 -3.66
N ASP A 40 -4.45 -10.59 -4.62
CA ASP A 40 -3.57 -10.20 -5.73
C ASP A 40 -2.89 -8.83 -5.53
N ASP A 41 -3.15 -8.22 -4.37
CA ASP A 41 -2.46 -7.05 -3.88
C ASP A 41 -1.21 -7.42 -3.07
N THR A 42 -0.50 -6.40 -2.62
CA THR A 42 0.72 -6.60 -1.84
C THR A 42 0.77 -5.61 -0.68
N ILE A 43 1.15 -6.08 0.50
CA ILE A 43 1.61 -5.20 1.60
C ILE A 43 3.12 -5.31 1.67
N SER A 44 3.82 -4.21 1.38
CA SER A 44 5.27 -4.07 1.52
C SER A 44 5.60 -3.32 2.81
N VAL A 45 6.56 -3.84 3.56
CA VAL A 45 7.03 -3.24 4.81
C VAL A 45 8.53 -3.07 4.74
N PHE A 46 9.02 -1.88 5.05
CA PHE A 46 10.45 -1.62 5.07
C PHE A 46 10.83 -0.59 6.13
N TYR A 47 12.05 -0.72 6.61
CA TYR A 47 12.61 0.12 7.66
C TYR A 47 14.14 0.07 7.62
N LYS A 48 14.81 0.97 8.35
CA LYS A 48 16.25 0.88 8.57
C LYS A 48 16.55 0.10 9.85
N ASP A 49 17.53 -0.80 9.78
CA ASP A 49 18.04 -1.49 10.97
C ASP A 49 19.02 -0.60 11.77
N ASP A 50 19.57 -1.13 12.86
CA ASP A 50 20.57 -0.44 13.70
C ASP A 50 21.87 -0.09 12.94
N LYS A 51 22.11 -0.70 11.78
CA LYS A 51 23.28 -0.46 10.93
C LYS A 51 22.96 0.47 9.76
N ASP A 52 21.84 1.21 9.81
CA ASP A 52 21.32 2.10 8.76
C ASP A 52 21.06 1.38 7.40
N LYS A 53 20.89 0.06 7.41
CA LYS A 53 20.57 -0.73 6.22
C LYS A 53 19.07 -0.91 6.06
N TRP A 54 18.60 -0.83 4.83
CA TRP A 54 17.21 -1.11 4.52
C TRP A 54 16.89 -2.60 4.61
N VAL A 55 15.91 -2.93 5.42
CA VAL A 55 15.20 -4.21 5.44
C VAL A 55 13.90 -4.04 4.65
N PHE A 56 13.54 -4.98 3.78
CA PHE A 56 12.38 -4.93 2.93
C PHE A 56 11.69 -6.29 2.85
N ASN A 57 10.42 -6.34 3.19
CA ASN A 57 9.54 -7.49 3.07
C ASN A 57 8.31 -7.14 2.22
N SER A 58 7.72 -8.14 1.59
CA SER A 58 6.55 -7.96 0.72
C SER A 58 5.68 -9.20 0.77
N TYR A 59 4.41 -9.03 1.07
CA TYR A 59 3.48 -10.10 1.41
C TYR A 59 2.24 -10.06 0.51
N PRO A 60 1.73 -11.21 0.07
CA PRO A 60 0.42 -11.30 -0.60
C PRO A 60 -0.69 -10.83 0.34
N ALA A 61 -1.54 -9.95 -0.16
CA ALA A 61 -2.61 -9.35 0.62
C ALA A 61 -3.77 -8.91 -0.28
N THR A 62 -4.85 -8.45 0.33
CA THR A 62 -5.86 -7.62 -0.33
C THR A 62 -5.92 -6.25 0.33
N THR A 63 -6.11 -5.22 -0.48
CA THR A 63 -6.43 -3.85 -0.05
C THR A 63 -7.88 -3.50 -0.37
N ASP A 64 -8.66 -4.49 -0.77
CA ASP A 64 -9.98 -4.36 -1.34
C ASP A 64 -11.05 -5.07 -0.53
N THR A 65 -12.30 -4.74 -0.83
CA THR A 65 -13.49 -5.39 -0.26
C THR A 65 -13.74 -6.72 -0.96
N GLY A 66 -14.01 -7.78 -0.19
CA GLY A 66 -14.42 -9.07 -0.73
C GLY A 66 -15.85 -9.07 -1.29
N THR A 67 -16.14 -10.02 -2.17
CA THR A 67 -17.41 -10.12 -2.91
C THR A 67 -18.65 -10.12 -1.99
N TYR A 68 -18.55 -10.77 -0.82
CA TYR A 68 -19.67 -10.81 0.12
C TYR A 68 -20.08 -9.40 0.54
N TRP A 69 -19.13 -8.55 0.92
CA TRP A 69 -19.43 -7.20 1.42
C TRP A 69 -19.76 -6.20 0.31
N LEU A 70 -19.30 -6.40 -0.92
CA LEU A 70 -19.77 -5.62 -2.07
C LEU A 70 -21.28 -5.81 -2.27
N LYS A 71 -21.75 -7.05 -2.18
CA LYS A 71 -23.18 -7.39 -2.31
C LYS A 71 -24.01 -7.05 -1.07
N ASN A 72 -23.39 -7.11 0.13
CA ASN A 72 -24.03 -6.94 1.43
C ASN A 72 -23.29 -5.89 2.27
N PRO A 73 -23.25 -4.61 1.84
CA PRO A 73 -22.51 -3.58 2.56
C PRO A 73 -23.03 -3.38 3.97
N MET A 74 -22.14 -3.11 4.92
CA MET A 74 -22.48 -2.86 6.33
C MET A 74 -23.29 -1.58 6.54
N GLY A 75 -23.16 -0.62 5.63
CA GLY A 75 -23.86 0.66 5.70
C GLY A 75 -24.66 0.97 4.46
N ALA A 76 -25.66 1.85 4.58
CA ALA A 76 -26.51 2.27 3.46
C ALA A 76 -25.71 2.94 2.32
N THR A 77 -24.57 3.53 2.63
CA THR A 77 -23.69 4.23 1.66
C THR A 77 -22.75 3.30 0.89
N GLY A 78 -22.88 1.97 1.07
CA GLY A 78 -22.06 0.99 0.37
C GLY A 78 -20.77 0.61 1.11
N SER A 79 -19.97 -0.23 0.47
CA SER A 79 -18.69 -0.71 1.00
C SER A 79 -17.59 0.35 0.90
N ALA A 80 -16.66 0.32 1.85
CA ALA A 80 -15.57 1.27 1.91
C ALA A 80 -14.35 0.73 1.13
N LEU A 81 -13.92 1.43 0.10
CA LEU A 81 -12.69 1.17 -0.64
C LEU A 81 -11.68 2.26 -0.29
N LEU A 82 -10.58 1.92 0.39
CA LEU A 82 -9.58 2.90 0.79
C LEU A 82 -9.03 3.64 -0.45
N LYS A 83 -9.04 4.97 -0.42
CA LYS A 83 -8.49 5.79 -1.49
C LYS A 83 -6.96 5.72 -1.48
N GLU A 84 -6.31 5.79 -2.66
CA GLU A 84 -4.86 5.95 -2.75
C GLU A 84 -4.42 7.21 -1.99
N GLY A 85 -3.42 7.06 -1.12
CA GLY A 85 -2.94 8.16 -0.28
C GLY A 85 -1.95 7.72 0.78
N GLN A 86 -1.33 8.68 1.46
CA GLN A 86 -0.54 8.44 2.65
C GLN A 86 -1.31 8.94 3.88
N TYR A 87 -1.57 8.05 4.82
CA TYR A 87 -2.35 8.27 6.04
C TYR A 87 -1.41 8.27 7.24
N ILE A 88 -0.95 9.46 7.60
CA ILE A 88 0.03 9.65 8.69
C ILE A 88 -0.61 9.27 10.03
N ASN A 89 0.08 8.40 10.81
CA ASN A 89 -0.37 7.93 12.12
C ASN A 89 -1.80 7.38 12.13
N SER A 90 -2.23 6.80 11.01
CA SER A 90 -3.60 6.31 10.85
C SER A 90 -3.93 5.06 11.64
N HIS A 91 -2.92 4.31 12.08
CA HIS A 91 -3.10 3.03 12.76
C HIS A 91 -2.30 2.95 14.06
N LYS A 92 -2.73 2.05 14.94
CA LYS A 92 -2.03 1.63 16.16
C LYS A 92 -2.18 0.14 16.37
N ILE A 93 -1.31 -0.47 17.15
CA ILE A 93 -1.51 -1.83 17.66
C ILE A 93 -2.69 -1.80 18.63
N GLY A 94 -3.67 -2.66 18.39
CA GLY A 94 -4.89 -2.81 19.17
C GLY A 94 -5.62 -4.11 18.83
N LEU A 95 -6.80 -4.32 19.41
CA LEU A 95 -7.58 -5.54 19.19
C LEU A 95 -8.54 -5.37 18.00
N HIS A 96 -8.32 -6.14 16.93
CA HIS A 96 -9.28 -6.24 15.82
C HIS A 96 -10.54 -6.93 16.31
N ARG A 97 -11.69 -6.20 16.25
CA ARG A 97 -13.01 -6.67 16.74
C ARG A 97 -12.96 -7.22 18.19
N GLY A 98 -12.06 -6.73 19.03
CA GLY A 98 -11.89 -7.21 20.40
C GLY A 98 -11.33 -8.64 20.53
N LYS A 99 -10.81 -9.25 19.44
CA LYS A 99 -10.46 -10.67 19.41
C LYS A 99 -8.97 -10.95 19.42
N TYR A 100 -8.19 -10.27 18.57
CA TYR A 100 -6.76 -10.51 18.43
C TYR A 100 -6.01 -9.23 18.06
N THR A 101 -4.71 -9.21 18.32
CA THR A 101 -3.85 -8.06 18.10
C THR A 101 -3.63 -7.84 16.59
N ALA A 102 -3.83 -6.60 16.15
CA ALA A 102 -3.64 -6.17 14.77
C ALA A 102 -3.30 -4.67 14.72
N LEU A 103 -3.08 -4.10 13.54
CA LEU A 103 -3.07 -2.65 13.41
C LEU A 103 -4.50 -2.16 13.18
N VAL A 104 -5.03 -1.44 14.15
CA VAL A 104 -6.39 -0.89 14.10
C VAL A 104 -6.36 0.58 13.72
N GLN A 105 -7.33 1.01 12.94
CA GLN A 105 -7.49 2.41 12.57
C GLN A 105 -7.69 3.27 13.82
N GLN A 106 -6.95 4.38 13.93
CA GLN A 106 -7.09 5.36 15.01
C GLN A 106 -7.35 6.79 14.54
N ASN A 107 -6.90 7.15 13.34
CA ASN A 107 -7.15 8.47 12.76
C ASN A 107 -7.93 8.33 11.45
N PRO A 108 -8.62 9.39 11.00
CA PRO A 108 -9.43 9.35 9.79
C PRO A 108 -8.63 8.96 8.55
N VAL A 109 -9.27 8.19 7.68
CA VAL A 109 -8.80 7.87 6.32
C VAL A 109 -9.89 8.25 5.31
N THR A 110 -9.53 8.37 4.04
CA THR A 110 -10.47 8.67 2.97
C THR A 110 -10.79 7.40 2.18
N VAL A 111 -12.07 7.16 1.94
CA VAL A 111 -12.56 6.01 1.18
C VAL A 111 -13.47 6.46 0.04
N PHE A 112 -13.55 5.65 -1.01
CA PHE A 112 -14.65 5.66 -1.96
C PHE A 112 -15.77 4.77 -1.44
N ARG A 113 -17.03 5.08 -1.76
CA ARG A 113 -18.19 4.25 -1.45
C ARG A 113 -18.65 3.50 -2.68
N ASP A 114 -18.54 2.20 -2.60
CA ASP A 114 -19.07 1.26 -3.59
C ASP A 114 -20.50 0.87 -3.13
N TYR A 115 -21.51 1.41 -3.80
CA TYR A 115 -22.93 1.35 -3.37
C TYR A 115 -23.85 0.58 -4.33
N ASN A 116 -23.38 0.26 -5.54
CA ASN A 116 -24.22 -0.34 -6.59
C ASN A 116 -24.50 -1.83 -6.38
N ARG A 117 -23.78 -2.50 -5.44
CA ARG A 117 -23.94 -3.90 -5.06
C ARG A 117 -23.68 -4.90 -6.20
N ASP A 118 -22.97 -4.53 -7.21
CA ASP A 118 -22.46 -5.45 -8.20
C ASP A 118 -21.23 -6.23 -7.66
N SER A 119 -20.47 -6.87 -8.46
CA SER A 119 -19.25 -7.58 -8.03
C SER A 119 -18.02 -6.95 -8.70
N ILE A 120 -18.01 -5.63 -8.84
CA ILE A 120 -16.94 -4.84 -9.44
C ILE A 120 -16.47 -3.83 -8.41
N LEU A 121 -15.17 -3.62 -8.30
CA LEU A 121 -14.58 -2.63 -7.38
C LEU A 121 -14.61 -1.24 -8.02
N ASP A 122 -15.41 -0.33 -7.47
CA ASP A 122 -15.61 1.03 -7.97
C ASP A 122 -14.67 2.05 -7.32
N PHE A 123 -13.43 2.14 -7.79
CA PHE A 123 -12.42 3.01 -7.19
C PHE A 123 -12.57 4.51 -7.50
N ASN A 124 -13.41 4.90 -8.44
CA ASN A 124 -13.55 6.30 -8.89
C ASN A 124 -14.99 6.75 -9.09
N ASN A 125 -15.97 5.87 -8.94
CA ASN A 125 -17.37 6.15 -9.24
C ASN A 125 -18.18 6.52 -8.00
N GLY A 126 -17.59 6.37 -6.82
CA GLY A 126 -18.21 6.61 -5.55
C GLY A 126 -17.95 8.01 -5.00
N LYS A 127 -18.82 8.43 -4.08
CA LYS A 127 -18.57 9.61 -3.25
C LYS A 127 -17.40 9.34 -2.31
N GLU A 128 -16.49 10.30 -2.21
CA GLU A 128 -15.42 10.27 -1.23
C GLU A 128 -15.94 10.63 0.16
N GLU A 129 -15.52 9.87 1.16
CA GLU A 129 -15.78 10.15 2.56
C GLU A 129 -14.50 10.05 3.36
N THR A 130 -14.31 10.95 4.33
CA THR A 130 -13.19 10.92 5.25
C THR A 130 -13.69 10.70 6.68
N GLY A 131 -13.15 9.69 7.36
CA GLY A 131 -13.60 9.35 8.70
C GLY A 131 -13.00 8.08 9.26
N GLN A 132 -13.62 7.59 10.32
CA GLN A 132 -13.27 6.35 10.99
C GLN A 132 -14.18 5.23 10.48
N PHE A 133 -13.66 4.35 9.64
CA PHE A 133 -14.43 3.27 9.01
C PHE A 133 -14.01 1.88 9.50
N GLY A 134 -13.03 1.82 10.43
CA GLY A 134 -12.49 0.55 10.91
C GLY A 134 -11.63 -0.16 9.84
N ILE A 135 -10.96 0.61 8.97
CA ILE A 135 -10.00 0.07 8.00
C ILE A 135 -8.78 -0.39 8.78
N ASN A 136 -8.75 -1.67 9.12
CA ASN A 136 -7.68 -2.28 9.90
C ASN A 136 -6.71 -3.05 8.98
N ILE A 137 -5.50 -3.35 9.49
CA ILE A 137 -4.54 -4.23 8.83
C ILE A 137 -4.48 -5.51 9.65
N HIS A 138 -4.94 -6.63 9.08
CA HIS A 138 -5.11 -7.88 9.80
C HIS A 138 -4.92 -9.12 8.89
N HIS A 139 -5.07 -10.33 9.42
CA HIS A 139 -5.02 -11.57 8.65
C HIS A 139 -6.42 -12.08 8.27
N ALA A 140 -6.49 -12.93 7.26
CA ALA A 140 -7.73 -13.60 6.88
C ALA A 140 -8.09 -14.71 7.88
N SER A 141 -7.45 -15.85 7.79
CA SER A 141 -7.69 -17.03 8.63
C SER A 141 -6.56 -17.23 9.63
N ASN A 142 -6.87 -17.85 10.78
CA ASN A 142 -5.86 -18.33 11.73
C ASN A 142 -5.07 -19.55 11.23
N ASN A 143 -5.45 -20.13 10.08
CA ASN A 143 -4.86 -21.36 9.54
C ASN A 143 -4.33 -21.14 8.13
N GLY A 144 -3.01 -21.25 7.95
CA GLY A 144 -2.35 -21.30 6.66
C GLY A 144 -2.60 -20.11 5.73
N THR A 145 -2.80 -20.40 4.46
CA THR A 145 -3.06 -19.40 3.41
C THR A 145 -4.50 -19.45 2.95
N THR A 146 -5.17 -18.30 2.96
CA THR A 146 -6.53 -18.11 2.44
C THR A 146 -6.46 -17.71 0.97
N LYS A 147 -7.32 -18.29 0.13
CA LYS A 147 -7.31 -18.04 -1.32
C LYS A 147 -8.30 -16.95 -1.73
N GLU A 148 -9.43 -16.83 -1.05
CA GLU A 148 -10.51 -15.91 -1.38
C GLU A 148 -10.75 -14.90 -0.25
N VAL A 149 -10.97 -13.64 -0.61
CA VAL A 149 -11.17 -12.54 0.36
C VAL A 149 -12.52 -12.65 1.05
N ASP A 150 -13.59 -12.84 0.29
CA ASP A 150 -14.99 -13.01 0.72
C ASP A 150 -15.37 -12.15 1.95
N LYS A 151 -15.58 -12.76 3.12
CA LYS A 151 -15.98 -12.08 4.36
C LYS A 151 -14.81 -11.51 5.17
N TYR A 152 -13.59 -11.75 4.78
CA TYR A 152 -12.42 -11.29 5.54
C TYR A 152 -12.16 -9.79 5.41
N SER A 153 -12.57 -9.15 4.31
CA SER A 153 -12.42 -7.72 4.13
C SER A 153 -13.73 -7.04 3.72
N ALA A 154 -14.18 -6.08 4.53
CA ALA A 154 -15.20 -5.08 4.19
C ALA A 154 -14.55 -3.72 3.85
N GLY A 155 -13.29 -3.74 3.39
CA GLY A 155 -12.43 -2.59 3.12
C GLY A 155 -11.11 -2.60 3.90
N CYS A 156 -10.91 -3.56 4.80
CA CYS A 156 -9.66 -3.76 5.54
C CYS A 156 -8.52 -4.20 4.62
N GLN A 157 -7.29 -3.99 5.08
CA GLN A 157 -6.07 -4.44 4.46
C GLN A 157 -5.71 -5.81 5.04
N VAL A 158 -5.79 -6.88 4.26
CA VAL A 158 -5.82 -8.24 4.82
C VAL A 158 -4.70 -9.12 4.24
N PHE A 159 -3.86 -9.66 5.11
CA PHE A 159 -2.85 -10.65 4.76
C PHE A 159 -3.52 -11.99 4.42
N SER A 160 -3.09 -12.62 3.34
CA SER A 160 -3.61 -13.94 2.94
C SER A 160 -3.11 -15.08 3.82
N ASN A 161 -1.94 -14.94 4.42
CA ASN A 161 -1.25 -15.96 5.21
C ASN A 161 -0.99 -15.49 6.63
N ILE A 162 -1.31 -16.35 7.62
CA ILE A 162 -1.12 -16.03 9.04
C ILE A 162 0.35 -15.86 9.42
N LYS A 163 1.27 -16.66 8.89
CA LYS A 163 2.71 -16.54 9.20
C LYS A 163 3.31 -15.24 8.69
N ASP A 164 2.84 -14.77 7.53
CA ASP A 164 3.24 -13.46 6.99
C ASP A 164 2.75 -12.33 7.88
N PHE A 165 1.52 -12.45 8.39
CA PHE A 165 0.95 -11.50 9.34
C PHE A 165 1.66 -11.53 10.69
N ASP A 166 1.99 -12.71 11.22
CA ASP A 166 2.75 -12.84 12.48
C ASP A 166 4.12 -12.17 12.35
N SER A 167 4.84 -12.41 11.24
CA SER A 167 6.10 -11.74 10.95
C SER A 167 5.95 -10.21 10.82
N PHE A 168 4.86 -9.74 10.23
CA PHE A 168 4.54 -8.31 10.18
C PHE A 168 4.28 -7.74 11.58
N MET A 169 3.54 -8.45 12.43
CA MET A 169 3.24 -7.98 13.79
C MET A 169 4.49 -7.96 14.68
N GLU A 170 5.45 -8.89 14.52
CA GLU A 170 6.75 -8.83 15.17
C GLU A 170 7.50 -7.53 14.84
N MET A 171 7.52 -7.14 13.56
CA MET A 171 8.10 -5.86 13.15
C MET A 171 7.32 -4.67 13.73
N ALA A 172 5.98 -4.75 13.81
CA ALA A 172 5.15 -3.71 14.38
C ALA A 172 5.38 -3.53 15.89
N GLU A 173 5.51 -4.62 16.66
CA GLU A 173 5.87 -4.53 18.09
C GLU A 173 7.28 -3.94 18.26
N LYS A 174 8.23 -4.29 17.41
CA LYS A 174 9.57 -3.69 17.42
C LYS A 174 9.55 -2.20 17.12
N HIS A 175 8.73 -1.77 16.15
CA HIS A 175 8.51 -0.35 15.88
C HIS A 175 7.94 0.37 17.12
N LYS A 176 6.91 -0.21 17.75
CA LYS A 176 6.29 0.36 18.95
C LYS A 176 7.29 0.50 20.11
N GLU A 177 8.13 -0.51 20.32
CA GLU A 177 9.19 -0.49 21.34
C GLU A 177 10.21 0.63 21.11
N LYS A 178 10.65 0.81 19.86
CA LYS A 178 11.76 1.72 19.51
C LYS A 178 11.31 3.14 19.15
N ASN A 179 10.08 3.32 18.71
CA ASN A 179 9.55 4.59 18.23
C ASN A 179 8.25 4.99 18.96
N SER A 180 7.11 4.47 18.50
CA SER A 180 5.80 4.78 19.11
C SER A 180 4.73 3.78 18.66
N ASN A 181 3.56 3.79 19.32
CA ASN A 181 2.40 3.02 18.87
C ASN A 181 1.57 3.78 17.81
N ASN A 182 2.24 4.49 16.90
CA ASN A 182 1.62 5.23 15.79
C ASN A 182 2.20 4.75 14.46
N PHE A 183 1.36 4.25 13.58
CA PHE A 183 1.77 3.69 12.29
C PHE A 183 1.15 4.49 11.14
N THR A 184 1.98 4.84 10.18
CA THR A 184 1.55 5.43 8.91
C THR A 184 1.31 4.33 7.90
N TYR A 185 0.12 4.33 7.31
CA TYR A 185 -0.20 3.46 6.18
C TYR A 185 -0.25 4.26 4.88
N THR A 186 0.38 3.75 3.84
CA THR A 186 0.34 4.34 2.50
C THR A 186 -0.28 3.33 1.54
N LEU A 187 -1.32 3.71 0.82
CA LEU A 187 -1.86 2.93 -0.28
C LEU A 187 -1.40 3.52 -1.61
N ILE A 188 -0.86 2.68 -2.47
CA ILE A 188 -0.44 3.03 -3.83
C ILE A 188 -1.21 2.15 -4.82
N ASP A 189 -1.79 2.76 -5.85
CA ASP A 189 -2.29 2.04 -7.01
C ASP A 189 -1.13 1.56 -7.88
N GLU A 190 -1.17 0.32 -8.35
CA GLU A 190 -0.14 -0.28 -9.21
C GLU A 190 0.13 0.55 -10.47
N ARG A 191 -0.90 1.21 -11.00
CA ARG A 191 -0.80 2.11 -12.17
C ARG A 191 0.12 3.30 -11.87
N SER A 192 0.14 3.79 -10.65
CA SER A 192 1.05 4.85 -10.18
C SER A 192 2.51 4.38 -10.16
N LEU A 193 2.77 3.13 -9.78
CA LEU A 193 4.10 2.51 -9.87
C LEU A 193 4.59 2.41 -11.32
N LYS A 194 3.75 1.96 -12.24
CA LYS A 194 4.06 1.82 -13.66
C LYS A 194 4.35 3.19 -14.30
N ARG A 195 3.52 4.21 -14.01
CA ARG A 195 3.68 5.57 -14.53
C ARG A 195 4.99 6.21 -14.09
N THR A 196 5.39 6.04 -12.84
CA THR A 196 6.66 6.56 -12.30
C THR A 196 7.85 5.93 -12.99
N TYR A 197 7.81 4.62 -13.24
CA TYR A 197 8.88 3.91 -13.95
C TYR A 197 9.03 4.40 -15.40
N LEU A 198 7.92 4.52 -16.14
CA LEU A 198 7.92 4.99 -17.53
C LEU A 198 8.46 6.43 -17.64
N ARG A 199 8.03 7.35 -16.77
CA ARG A 199 8.54 8.72 -16.76
C ARG A 199 10.06 8.74 -16.53
N ARG A 200 10.59 7.99 -15.56
CA ARG A 200 12.03 7.92 -15.32
C ARG A 200 12.80 7.36 -16.51
N SER A 201 12.28 6.32 -17.16
CA SER A 201 12.88 5.74 -18.36
C SER A 201 12.95 6.75 -19.50
N LEU A 202 11.89 7.53 -19.73
CA LEU A 202 11.85 8.60 -20.72
C LEU A 202 12.86 9.72 -20.41
N TYR A 203 12.97 10.17 -19.16
CA TYR A 203 13.97 11.18 -18.77
C TYR A 203 15.39 10.67 -18.99
N PHE A 204 15.70 9.42 -18.65
CA PHE A 204 17.02 8.83 -18.92
C PHE A 204 17.32 8.76 -20.40
N ALA A 205 16.36 8.34 -21.23
CA ALA A 205 16.53 8.29 -22.68
C ALA A 205 16.77 9.67 -23.30
N LEU A 206 15.99 10.68 -22.90
CA LEU A 206 16.16 12.07 -23.36
C LEU A 206 17.53 12.64 -22.92
N PHE A 207 17.93 12.43 -21.68
CA PHE A 207 19.21 12.91 -21.16
C PHE A 207 20.39 12.27 -21.88
N SER A 208 20.33 10.96 -22.14
CA SER A 208 21.34 10.24 -22.92
C SER A 208 21.43 10.75 -24.36
N ALA A 209 20.29 11.04 -24.99
CA ALA A 209 20.27 11.59 -26.37
C ALA A 209 20.90 12.98 -26.42
N ILE A 210 20.66 13.84 -25.42
CA ILE A 210 21.28 15.18 -25.33
C ILE A 210 22.79 15.09 -25.20
N ILE A 211 23.31 14.17 -24.33
CA ILE A 211 24.75 13.97 -24.15
C ILE A 211 25.41 13.49 -25.46
N VAL A 212 24.81 12.48 -26.11
CA VAL A 212 25.34 11.95 -27.38
C VAL A 212 25.30 13.00 -28.46
N GLY A 213 24.21 13.77 -28.60
CA GLY A 213 24.10 14.88 -29.55
C GLY A 213 25.14 15.97 -29.30
N GLY A 214 25.38 16.35 -28.05
CA GLY A 214 26.42 17.31 -27.63
C GLY A 214 27.83 16.84 -28.00
N ILE A 215 28.16 15.56 -27.76
CA ILE A 215 29.44 14.98 -28.12
C ILE A 215 29.64 15.00 -29.63
N ILE A 216 28.66 14.60 -30.42
CA ILE A 216 28.72 14.60 -31.87
C ILE A 216 28.91 16.02 -32.40
N PHE A 217 28.20 17.01 -31.88
CA PHE A 217 28.35 18.41 -32.23
C PHE A 217 29.74 18.94 -31.92
N TYR A 218 30.29 18.62 -30.74
CA TYR A 218 31.65 19.02 -30.33
C TYR A 218 32.73 18.42 -31.23
N ILE A 219 32.63 17.12 -31.57
CA ILE A 219 33.58 16.45 -32.48
C ILE A 219 33.53 17.08 -33.88
N LYS A 220 32.34 17.42 -34.40
CA LYS A 220 32.24 18.09 -35.71
C LYS A 220 32.83 19.48 -35.72
N LYS A 221 32.82 20.20 -34.57
CA LYS A 221 33.40 21.54 -34.45
C LYS A 221 34.91 21.54 -34.39
N ILE A 222 35.53 20.46 -33.84
CA ILE A 222 36.99 20.32 -33.75
C ILE A 222 37.61 19.87 -35.10
N LYS A 223 36.81 19.22 -35.96
CA LYS A 223 37.29 18.74 -37.28
C LYS A 223 37.13 19.75 -38.43
N LYS A 224 36.67 20.96 -38.14
CA LYS A 224 36.71 22.12 -39.01
C LYS A 224 37.82 23.10 -38.60
#